data_645d96513e9e3994267d12b04a857a23
#
_entry.id   645d96513e9e3994267d12b04a857a23
#
_cell.length_a   1.000
_cell.length_b   1.000
_cell.length_c   1.000
_cell.angle_alpha   90.00
_cell.angle_beta   90.00
_cell.angle_gamma   90.00
#
_symmetry.space_group_name_H-M   'P 1'
#
loop_
_entity.id
_entity.type
_entity.pdbx_description
1 polymer ?
#
loop_
_entity_poly.entity_id
_entity_poly.type
_entity_poly.pdbx_seq_one_letter_code
_entity_poly.pdbx_strand_id
1 'polypeptide(L)'
;MVDIIVTENGNVRGVFTRVISASLTDSLNGECTFQFSVISSAAKEIFTGLEVELKSDTLNYLFNVVKVSKSLSNGIAICTVECEHKSYELNNDEYKLAEFDFEGAPSECLISLLQGTSLTGGICDPTVPIKLKINRECTRRAALMQLIALCGGEIEYN
;
A
#
# COMPACT_ATOMS: atom_id res chain seq x y z
N MET A 1 -1.33 10.24 19.12
CA MET A 1 -1.31 11.31 18.07
C MET A 1 -0.91 10.60 16.78
N VAL A 2 -1.47 10.96 15.64
CA VAL A 2 -1.11 10.35 14.36
C VAL A 2 -0.26 11.34 13.60
N ASP A 3 0.92 10.93 13.16
CA ASP A 3 1.83 11.72 12.36
C ASP A 3 1.76 11.24 10.90
N ILE A 4 1.66 12.19 9.98
CA ILE A 4 1.72 11.95 8.53
C ILE A 4 3.09 12.47 8.09
N ILE A 5 3.99 11.55 7.74
CA ILE A 5 5.35 11.86 7.34
C ILE A 5 5.48 11.61 5.83
N VAL A 6 5.81 12.65 5.08
CA VAL A 6 6.04 12.56 3.64
C VAL A 6 7.53 12.48 3.37
N THR A 7 7.95 11.48 2.60
CA THR A 7 9.36 11.24 2.30
C THR A 7 9.60 11.09 0.79
N GLU A 8 10.83 11.34 0.39
CA GLU A 8 11.37 11.05 -0.95
C GLU A 8 12.71 10.35 -0.81
N ASN A 9 12.79 9.11 -1.26
CA ASN A 9 14.01 8.29 -1.15
C ASN A 9 14.58 8.28 0.29
N GLY A 10 13.71 8.15 1.30
CA GLY A 10 14.06 8.14 2.71
C GLY A 10 14.32 9.51 3.34
N ASN A 11 14.28 10.59 2.57
CA ASN A 11 14.46 11.96 3.10
C ASN A 11 13.09 12.59 3.41
N VAL A 12 12.92 13.08 4.64
CA VAL A 12 11.68 13.74 5.05
C VAL A 12 11.48 15.06 4.28
N ARG A 13 10.34 15.17 3.59
CA ARG A 13 9.90 16.37 2.89
C ARG A 13 8.87 17.18 3.69
N GLY A 14 8.13 16.52 4.56
CA GLY A 14 7.17 17.19 5.42
C GLY A 14 6.64 16.28 6.52
N VAL A 15 6.25 16.89 7.63
CA VAL A 15 5.56 16.22 8.75
C VAL A 15 4.30 17.02 9.04
N PHE A 16 3.15 16.35 8.97
CA PHE A 16 1.85 16.94 9.17
C PHE A 16 1.19 16.35 10.42
N THR A 17 1.24 17.11 11.52
CA THR A 17 0.58 16.78 12.79
C THR A 17 -0.81 17.38 12.89
N ARG A 18 -1.14 18.32 12.02
CA ARG A 18 -2.44 18.97 11.90
C ARG A 18 -2.87 19.03 10.45
N VAL A 19 -4.00 18.40 10.16
CA VAL A 19 -4.60 18.36 8.83
C VAL A 19 -6.04 18.87 8.89
N ILE A 20 -6.57 19.29 7.74
CA ILE A 20 -7.99 19.71 7.63
C ILE A 20 -8.89 18.48 7.73
N SER A 21 -8.51 17.41 7.04
CA SER A 21 -9.18 16.12 7.09
C SER A 21 -8.18 15.00 6.81
N ALA A 22 -8.46 13.82 7.34
CA ALA A 22 -7.74 12.59 7.00
C ALA A 22 -8.74 11.42 7.05
N SER A 23 -8.60 10.49 6.11
CA SER A 23 -9.41 9.28 6.03
C SER A 23 -8.54 8.10 5.61
N LEU A 24 -8.54 7.05 6.42
CA LEU A 24 -7.95 5.77 6.11
C LEU A 24 -9.06 4.78 5.78
N THR A 25 -8.96 4.14 4.63
CA THR A 25 -9.78 2.98 4.26
C THR A 25 -8.88 1.77 4.31
N ASP A 26 -9.22 0.82 5.16
CA ASP A 26 -8.53 -0.47 5.25
C ASP A 26 -9.59 -1.57 5.29
N SER A 27 -9.82 -2.18 4.15
CA SER A 27 -10.83 -3.22 3.95
C SER A 27 -10.15 -4.59 3.93
N LEU A 28 -10.72 -5.52 4.66
CA LEU A 28 -10.23 -6.90 4.73
C LEU A 28 -10.04 -7.49 3.33
N ASN A 29 -8.80 -7.91 3.02
CA ASN A 29 -8.42 -8.45 1.72
C ASN A 29 -8.79 -7.56 0.52
N GLY A 30 -8.96 -6.27 0.76
CA GLY A 30 -9.48 -5.34 -0.22
C GLY A 30 -8.67 -4.06 -0.40
N GLU A 31 -9.38 -2.97 -0.30
CA GLU A 31 -8.82 -1.64 -0.48
C GLU A 31 -8.05 -1.20 0.77
N CYS A 32 -6.84 -0.68 0.56
CA CYS A 32 -6.05 0.00 1.57
C CYS A 32 -5.56 1.32 0.99
N THR A 33 -6.26 2.41 1.33
CA THR A 33 -6.02 3.75 0.79
C THR A 33 -6.05 4.79 1.90
N PHE A 34 -5.31 5.86 1.69
CA PHE A 34 -5.25 6.96 2.63
C PHE A 34 -5.41 8.29 1.90
N GLN A 35 -6.23 9.18 2.43
CA GLN A 35 -6.40 10.52 1.90
C GLN A 35 -6.27 11.54 3.02
N PHE A 36 -5.59 12.64 2.76
CA PHE A 36 -5.56 13.76 3.68
C PHE A 36 -5.60 15.10 2.94
N SER A 37 -6.07 16.14 3.65
CA SER A 37 -6.14 17.49 3.13
C SER A 37 -5.45 18.47 4.07
N VAL A 38 -4.66 19.36 3.50
CA VAL A 38 -3.92 20.42 4.20
C VAL A 38 -4.06 21.76 3.49
N ILE A 39 -3.69 22.87 4.16
CA ILE A 39 -3.60 24.16 3.49
C ILE A 39 -2.51 24.06 2.41
N SER A 40 -2.81 24.55 1.21
CA SER A 40 -1.95 24.38 0.02
C SER A 40 -0.53 24.94 0.22
N SER A 41 -0.37 25.97 1.05
CA SER A 41 0.95 26.51 1.38
C SER A 41 1.85 25.56 2.16
N ALA A 42 1.27 24.63 2.93
CA ALA A 42 1.99 23.59 3.67
C ALA A 42 2.38 22.39 2.79
N ALA A 43 1.73 22.23 1.63
CA ALA A 43 1.91 21.10 0.73
C ALA A 43 2.69 21.45 -0.55
N LYS A 44 3.53 22.47 -0.53
CA LYS A 44 4.24 22.96 -1.73
C LYS A 44 5.14 21.90 -2.37
N GLU A 45 5.70 21.02 -1.59
CA GLU A 45 6.66 20.00 -2.00
C GLU A 45 6.02 18.60 -2.14
N ILE A 46 4.68 18.49 -2.04
CA ILE A 46 4.01 17.20 -2.23
C ILE A 46 3.66 17.03 -3.71
N PHE A 47 4.08 15.90 -4.27
CA PHE A 47 3.78 15.47 -5.64
C PHE A 47 3.62 13.95 -5.71
N THR A 48 3.14 13.45 -6.83
CA THR A 48 2.93 12.00 -7.06
C THR A 48 4.26 11.25 -7.06
N GLY A 49 4.26 10.06 -6.45
CA GLY A 49 5.44 9.20 -6.33
C GLY A 49 6.23 9.40 -5.04
N LEU A 50 5.84 10.35 -4.17
CA LEU A 50 6.36 10.41 -2.81
C LEU A 50 5.78 9.30 -1.95
N GLU A 51 6.49 8.92 -0.90
CA GLU A 51 6.01 7.99 0.11
C GLU A 51 5.38 8.77 1.28
N VAL A 52 4.35 8.19 1.87
CA VAL A 52 3.67 8.71 3.05
C VAL A 52 3.62 7.63 4.12
N GLU A 53 4.30 7.87 5.24
CA GLU A 53 4.20 7.05 6.44
C GLU A 53 3.11 7.61 7.34
N LEU A 54 2.11 6.76 7.65
CA LEU A 54 1.07 7.06 8.64
C LEU A 54 1.42 6.33 9.93
N LYS A 55 1.87 7.07 10.93
CA LYS A 55 2.43 6.49 12.14
C LYS A 55 1.73 6.97 13.40
N SER A 56 1.43 6.01 14.29
CA SER A 56 1.01 6.24 15.67
C SER A 56 1.52 5.10 16.56
N ASP A 57 1.15 5.10 17.83
CA ASP A 57 1.47 4.00 18.75
C ASP A 57 0.89 2.64 18.32
N THR A 58 -0.15 2.64 17.48
CA THR A 58 -0.89 1.44 17.06
C THR A 58 -0.97 1.28 15.53
N LEU A 59 -0.55 2.28 14.76
CA LEU A 59 -0.63 2.27 13.30
C LEU A 59 0.75 2.49 12.71
N ASN A 60 1.07 1.70 11.70
CA ASN A 60 2.28 1.87 10.91
C ASN A 60 1.99 1.43 9.47
N TYR A 61 1.58 2.39 8.62
CA TYR A 61 1.29 2.14 7.22
C TYR A 61 2.21 2.95 6.33
N LEU A 62 2.60 2.36 5.22
CA LEU A 62 3.38 3.02 4.17
C LEU A 62 2.58 3.09 2.88
N PHE A 63 2.39 4.29 2.38
CA PHE A 63 1.63 4.60 1.17
C PHE A 63 2.49 5.29 0.12
N ASN A 64 2.06 5.22 -1.13
CA ASN A 64 2.58 6.03 -2.23
C ASN A 64 1.54 7.10 -2.60
N VAL A 65 1.99 8.33 -2.81
CA VAL A 65 1.14 9.43 -3.31
C VAL A 65 0.81 9.17 -4.77
N VAL A 66 -0.48 8.93 -5.06
CA VAL A 66 -0.95 8.65 -6.43
C VAL A 66 -1.61 9.85 -7.08
N LYS A 67 -2.13 10.79 -6.27
CA LYS A 67 -2.74 12.00 -6.81
C LYS A 67 -2.66 13.16 -5.83
N VAL A 68 -2.39 14.35 -6.38
CA VAL A 68 -2.40 15.62 -5.65
C VAL A 68 -3.32 16.58 -6.37
N SER A 69 -4.34 17.07 -5.68
CA SER A 69 -5.30 18.02 -6.21
C SER A 69 -5.35 19.29 -5.36
N LYS A 70 -5.61 20.43 -6.01
CA LYS A 70 -5.73 21.71 -5.32
C LYS A 70 -7.12 22.32 -5.62
N SER A 71 -7.75 22.81 -4.59
CA SER A 71 -9.06 23.46 -4.66
C SER A 71 -9.06 24.75 -3.85
N LEU A 72 -10.02 25.63 -4.13
CA LEU A 72 -10.26 26.84 -3.36
C LEU A 72 -11.60 26.70 -2.62
N SER A 73 -11.59 26.77 -1.31
CA SER A 73 -12.78 26.74 -0.48
C SER A 73 -12.78 27.94 0.46
N ASN A 74 -13.82 28.78 0.35
CA ASN A 74 -13.97 30.01 1.15
C ASN A 74 -12.71 30.92 1.14
N GLY A 75 -12.05 31.04 -0.02
CA GLY A 75 -10.84 31.84 -0.16
C GLY A 75 -9.55 31.17 0.35
N ILE A 76 -9.65 29.95 0.87
CA ILE A 76 -8.50 29.17 1.35
C ILE A 76 -8.14 28.11 0.31
N ALA A 77 -6.90 28.10 -0.15
CA ALA A 77 -6.40 27.09 -1.04
C ALA A 77 -6.09 25.79 -0.24
N ILE A 78 -6.77 24.71 -0.61
CA ILE A 78 -6.66 23.39 0.01
C ILE A 78 -5.94 22.45 -0.96
N CYS A 79 -5.00 21.68 -0.45
CA CYS A 79 -4.36 20.58 -1.15
C CYS A 79 -4.89 19.25 -0.59
N THR A 80 -5.41 18.40 -1.45
CA THR A 80 -5.85 17.04 -1.13
C THR A 80 -4.88 16.05 -1.76
N VAL A 81 -4.37 15.14 -0.96
CA VAL A 81 -3.40 14.10 -1.31
C VAL A 81 -4.08 12.75 -1.18
N GLU A 82 -4.11 12.00 -2.28
CA GLU A 82 -4.65 10.64 -2.34
C GLU A 82 -3.47 9.66 -2.42
N CYS A 83 -3.50 8.62 -1.59
CA CYS A 83 -2.43 7.67 -1.43
C CYS A 83 -2.96 6.24 -1.49
N GLU A 84 -2.20 5.35 -2.12
CA GLU A 84 -2.43 3.91 -2.13
C GLU A 84 -1.37 3.21 -1.29
N HIS A 85 -1.75 2.15 -0.56
CA HIS A 85 -0.81 1.36 0.22
C HIS A 85 0.32 0.82 -0.68
N LYS A 86 1.52 0.72 -0.15
CA LYS A 86 2.71 0.29 -0.91
C LYS A 86 2.52 -1.05 -1.63
N SER A 87 1.67 -1.95 -1.11
CA SER A 87 1.33 -3.21 -1.76
C SER A 87 0.71 -3.07 -3.16
N TYR A 88 0.19 -1.89 -3.52
CA TYR A 88 -0.32 -1.63 -4.88
C TYR A 88 0.76 -1.59 -5.94
N GLU A 89 2.04 -1.44 -5.57
CA GLU A 89 3.19 -1.61 -6.47
C GLU A 89 3.18 -2.99 -7.14
N LEU A 90 2.64 -4.02 -6.47
CA LEU A 90 2.47 -5.35 -7.04
C LEU A 90 1.54 -5.41 -8.27
N ASN A 91 0.83 -4.32 -8.59
CA ASN A 91 0.06 -4.17 -9.82
C ASN A 91 0.89 -3.66 -11.00
N ASN A 92 2.11 -3.17 -10.76
CA ASN A 92 2.97 -2.63 -11.81
C ASN A 92 3.34 -3.71 -12.84
N ASP A 93 3.47 -3.29 -14.11
CA ASP A 93 3.77 -4.18 -15.22
C ASP A 93 5.09 -4.95 -15.03
N GLU A 94 6.07 -4.35 -14.36
CA GLU A 94 7.37 -4.97 -14.06
C GLU A 94 7.27 -6.18 -13.12
N TYR A 95 6.19 -6.28 -12.34
CA TYR A 95 5.94 -7.36 -11.39
C TYR A 95 4.92 -8.39 -11.89
N LYS A 96 4.46 -8.30 -13.14
CA LYS A 96 3.54 -9.29 -13.69
C LYS A 96 4.17 -10.68 -13.76
N LEU A 97 3.33 -11.67 -13.52
CA LEU A 97 3.64 -13.09 -13.66
C LEU A 97 3.01 -13.58 -14.96
N ALA A 98 3.82 -14.14 -15.86
CA ALA A 98 3.32 -14.80 -17.06
C ALA A 98 2.64 -16.14 -16.71
N GLU A 99 3.33 -16.93 -15.88
CA GLU A 99 2.87 -18.20 -15.33
C GLU A 99 3.42 -18.35 -13.90
N PHE A 100 2.70 -19.08 -13.07
CA PHE A 100 3.17 -19.45 -11.73
C PHE A 100 2.55 -20.78 -11.33
N ASP A 101 3.37 -21.72 -10.90
CA ASP A 101 2.92 -23.04 -10.41
C ASP A 101 3.70 -23.32 -9.13
N PHE A 102 2.96 -23.49 -8.04
CA PHE A 102 3.53 -23.73 -6.72
C PHE A 102 2.71 -24.77 -5.97
N GLU A 103 3.39 -25.70 -5.33
CA GLU A 103 2.79 -26.68 -4.43
C GLU A 103 3.65 -26.82 -3.19
N GLY A 104 3.10 -26.51 -2.02
CA GLY A 104 3.84 -26.52 -0.76
C GLY A 104 3.23 -25.64 0.32
N ALA A 105 4.04 -25.21 1.29
CA ALA A 105 3.58 -24.39 2.39
C ALA A 105 3.18 -22.98 1.93
N PRO A 106 2.07 -22.39 2.45
CA PRO A 106 1.65 -21.04 2.09
C PRO A 106 2.73 -19.96 2.32
N SER A 107 3.52 -20.08 3.37
CA SER A 107 4.63 -19.17 3.66
C SER A 107 5.72 -19.17 2.56
N GLU A 108 6.06 -20.33 2.04
CA GLU A 108 7.02 -20.47 0.93
C GLU A 108 6.44 -19.90 -0.38
N CYS A 109 5.13 -20.14 -0.60
CA CYS A 109 4.41 -19.54 -1.72
C CYS A 109 4.44 -18.00 -1.66
N LEU A 110 4.17 -17.43 -0.49
CA LEU A 110 4.22 -15.98 -0.26
C LEU A 110 5.61 -15.41 -0.57
N ILE A 111 6.66 -16.04 -0.04
CA ILE A 111 8.05 -15.63 -0.32
C ILE A 111 8.34 -15.67 -1.82
N SER A 112 7.93 -16.75 -2.49
CA SER A 112 8.12 -16.92 -3.94
C SER A 112 7.36 -15.85 -4.76
N LEU A 113 6.14 -15.51 -4.36
CA LEU A 113 5.35 -14.45 -5.00
C LEU A 113 5.94 -13.06 -4.81
N LEU A 114 6.60 -12.79 -3.69
CA LEU A 114 7.20 -11.47 -3.40
C LEU A 114 8.65 -11.35 -3.86
N GLN A 115 9.25 -12.43 -4.37
CA GLN A 115 10.65 -12.42 -4.82
C GLN A 115 10.88 -11.37 -5.92
N GLY A 116 11.86 -10.49 -5.72
CA GLY A 116 12.22 -9.43 -6.68
C GLY A 116 11.31 -8.20 -6.61
N THR A 117 10.44 -8.10 -5.60
CA THR A 117 9.67 -6.89 -5.30
C THR A 117 10.30 -6.12 -4.13
N SER A 118 9.78 -4.94 -3.83
CA SER A 118 10.17 -4.15 -2.65
C SER A 118 9.54 -4.64 -1.35
N LEU A 119 8.61 -5.59 -1.42
CA LEU A 119 7.85 -6.10 -0.28
C LEU A 119 8.43 -7.42 0.25
N THR A 120 8.26 -7.63 1.53
CA THR A 120 8.66 -8.87 2.21
C THR A 120 7.45 -9.54 2.85
N GLY A 121 7.41 -10.87 2.81
CA GLY A 121 6.40 -11.64 3.53
C GLY A 121 6.67 -11.60 5.03
N GLY A 122 5.62 -11.31 5.80
CA GLY A 122 5.62 -11.41 7.25
C GLY A 122 5.22 -12.80 7.75
N ILE A 123 4.52 -12.84 8.88
CA ILE A 123 4.02 -14.07 9.48
C ILE A 123 2.91 -14.66 8.60
N CYS A 124 2.95 -15.95 8.36
CA CYS A 124 1.95 -16.69 7.61
C CYS A 124 1.47 -17.86 8.48
N ASP A 125 0.31 -17.70 9.12
CA ASP A 125 -0.23 -18.69 10.06
C ASP A 125 -0.73 -19.99 9.42
N PRO A 126 -1.34 -20.00 8.19
CA PRO A 126 -1.77 -21.23 7.56
C PRO A 126 -0.60 -22.18 7.30
N THR A 127 -0.76 -23.43 7.73
CA THR A 127 0.29 -24.48 7.61
C THR A 127 -0.09 -25.60 6.63
N VAL A 128 -1.37 -25.67 6.23
CA VAL A 128 -1.83 -26.69 5.29
C VAL A 128 -1.25 -26.43 3.91
N PRO A 129 -0.55 -27.39 3.30
CA PRO A 129 -0.01 -27.21 1.96
C PRO A 129 -1.09 -26.87 0.95
N ILE A 130 -0.76 -25.96 0.05
CA ILE A 130 -1.66 -25.47 -1.00
C ILE A 130 -1.08 -25.76 -2.38
N LYS A 131 -1.93 -25.68 -3.38
CA LYS A 131 -1.52 -25.67 -4.78
C LYS A 131 -2.09 -24.43 -5.45
N LEU A 132 -1.20 -23.52 -5.85
CA LEU A 132 -1.55 -22.30 -6.58
C LEU A 132 -1.04 -22.43 -8.01
N LYS A 133 -1.95 -22.37 -8.97
CA LYS A 133 -1.61 -22.44 -10.39
C LYS A 133 -2.20 -21.27 -11.16
N ILE A 134 -1.32 -20.51 -11.79
CA ILE A 134 -1.65 -19.37 -12.64
C ILE A 134 -1.19 -19.69 -14.06
N ASN A 135 -2.14 -19.84 -14.98
CA ASN A 135 -1.90 -20.27 -16.37
C ASN A 135 -2.00 -19.11 -17.38
N ARG A 136 -2.13 -17.89 -16.90
CA ARG A 136 -2.22 -16.67 -17.74
C ARG A 136 -1.61 -15.51 -17.00
N GLU A 137 -1.13 -14.54 -17.76
CA GLU A 137 -0.57 -13.32 -17.20
C GLU A 137 -1.52 -12.67 -16.17
N CYS A 138 -0.98 -12.35 -15.01
CA CYS A 138 -1.66 -11.58 -13.98
C CYS A 138 -0.69 -10.73 -13.17
N THR A 139 -1.20 -9.75 -12.42
CA THR A 139 -0.38 -8.99 -11.48
C THR A 139 -0.01 -9.83 -10.28
N ARG A 140 1.12 -9.55 -9.64
CA ARG A 140 1.49 -10.25 -8.39
C ARG A 140 0.47 -10.01 -7.27
N ARG A 141 -0.17 -8.83 -7.24
CA ARG A 141 -1.26 -8.57 -6.31
C ARG A 141 -2.44 -9.52 -6.54
N ALA A 142 -2.84 -9.75 -7.78
CA ALA A 142 -3.90 -10.70 -8.10
C ALA A 142 -3.54 -12.14 -7.69
N ALA A 143 -2.28 -12.54 -7.89
CA ALA A 143 -1.77 -13.83 -7.44
C ALA A 143 -1.76 -13.95 -5.90
N LEU A 144 -1.39 -12.90 -5.19
CA LEU A 144 -1.44 -12.83 -3.73
C LEU A 144 -2.87 -12.98 -3.22
N MET A 145 -3.86 -12.33 -3.85
CA MET A 145 -5.27 -12.48 -3.48
C MET A 145 -5.78 -13.91 -3.71
N GLN A 146 -5.30 -14.61 -4.74
CA GLN A 146 -5.61 -16.02 -4.94
C GLN A 146 -5.00 -16.91 -3.85
N LEU A 147 -3.75 -16.65 -3.43
CA LEU A 147 -3.13 -17.36 -2.30
C LEU A 147 -3.96 -17.20 -1.02
N ILE A 148 -4.34 -15.96 -0.69
CA ILE A 148 -5.15 -15.64 0.49
C ILE A 148 -6.49 -16.38 0.44
N ALA A 149 -7.16 -16.38 -0.71
CA ALA A 149 -8.44 -17.09 -0.90
C ALA A 149 -8.28 -18.60 -0.72
N LEU A 150 -7.18 -19.20 -1.19
CA LEU A 150 -6.89 -20.62 -0.99
C LEU A 150 -6.65 -20.98 0.48
N CYS A 151 -5.99 -20.09 1.21
CA CYS A 151 -5.73 -20.27 2.64
C CYS A 151 -6.96 -20.02 3.52
N GLY A 152 -8.00 -19.35 2.99
CA GLY A 152 -9.12 -18.85 3.79
C GLY A 152 -8.69 -17.80 4.83
N GLY A 153 -7.61 -17.07 4.54
CA GLY A 153 -6.95 -16.15 5.46
C GLY A 153 -7.26 -14.68 5.17
N GLU A 154 -6.56 -13.85 5.90
CA GLU A 154 -6.61 -12.40 5.82
C GLU A 154 -5.20 -11.87 5.59
N ILE A 155 -5.08 -10.72 4.92
CA ILE A 155 -3.83 -10.00 4.78
C ILE A 155 -3.83 -8.81 5.72
N GLU A 156 -2.76 -8.70 6.49
CA GLU A 156 -2.48 -7.54 7.33
C GLU A 156 -1.27 -6.79 6.76
N TYR A 157 -1.40 -5.49 6.62
CA TYR A 157 -0.34 -4.63 6.13
C TYR A 157 0.38 -3.97 7.31
N ASN A 158 1.71 -4.13 7.37
CA ASN A 158 2.58 -3.55 8.40
C ASN A 158 3.75 -2.78 7.76
#